data_a33dfc86042293658facaf5cac5a41f8
#
_entry.id   a33dfc86042293658facaf5cac5a41f8
#
_cell.length_a   1.000
_cell.length_b   1.000
_cell.length_c   1.000
_cell.angle_alpha   90.00
_cell.angle_beta   90.00
_cell.angle_gamma   90.00
#
_symmetry.space_group_name_H-M   'P 1'
#
loop_
_entity.id
_entity.type
_entity.pdbx_description
1 polymer ?
#
loop_
_entity_poly.entity_id
_entity_poly.type
_entity_poly.pdbx_seq_one_letter_code
_entity_poly.pdbx_strand_id
1 'polypeptide(L)'
;MQKLYSIAGHIVRVILEEPWTFRELTEEQKKLVARLAAGEDVGVESVPADRQEQLAVNDALMGKENMTKEKWNTLDASQKDSFRHSLDFLQYAPFEVSEGEPLFTFTLKSGPLDTSARDSWEKVVSVDTVLPYYYGYAVGDNTAYEFFPAPDLCAGFFVQNADASEGAFYPAKGIGPHLLMMQVNTSLMIQFTFATAKLSAVLLHASVTRYKGVANLFFGVSGTGKSTHSRLWHENVPGCDLMNDDNPVIRITPEGIKVYGGPWSGKTLCYRNVEAPVNALVRLEQAPHNKIRKLTGLQAYASLVAAVSSIRWNPGVMDGIVPTVEAVSMNVPCYCLECLPDADAVETCKNKIYENRNL
;
A
#
# COMPACT_ATOMS: atom_id res chain seq x y z
N MET A 1 -0.48 1.79 -23.91
CA MET A 1 -1.73 1.22 -23.31
C MET A 1 -2.07 2.00 -22.06
N GLN A 2 -3.37 2.09 -21.67
CA GLN A 2 -3.74 2.79 -20.43
C GLN A 2 -4.85 2.06 -19.68
N LYS A 3 -4.87 2.25 -18.35
CA LYS A 3 -5.93 1.78 -17.44
C LYS A 3 -6.23 2.85 -16.38
N LEU A 4 -7.45 2.80 -15.84
CA LEU A 4 -7.92 3.65 -14.75
C LEU A 4 -8.17 2.80 -13.51
N TYR A 5 -7.78 3.31 -12.34
CA TYR A 5 -7.99 2.65 -11.06
C TYR A 5 -8.62 3.61 -10.06
N SER A 6 -9.65 3.17 -9.35
CA SER A 6 -10.26 3.92 -8.25
C SER A 6 -9.67 3.46 -6.92
N ILE A 7 -8.78 4.26 -6.33
CA ILE A 7 -8.12 3.96 -5.07
C ILE A 7 -8.62 4.95 -4.02
N ALA A 8 -9.26 4.44 -2.99
CA ALA A 8 -9.86 5.26 -1.94
C ALA A 8 -10.75 6.39 -2.51
N GLY A 9 -11.49 6.13 -3.61
CA GLY A 9 -12.37 7.09 -4.27
C GLY A 9 -11.65 8.15 -5.12
N HIS A 10 -10.35 8.04 -5.35
CA HIS A 10 -9.58 8.85 -6.30
C HIS A 10 -9.22 8.04 -7.55
N ILE A 11 -9.46 8.62 -8.71
CA ILE A 11 -9.13 7.97 -9.98
C ILE A 11 -7.66 8.23 -10.32
N VAL A 12 -6.96 7.16 -10.67
CA VAL A 12 -5.55 7.16 -11.09
C VAL A 12 -5.48 6.63 -12.51
N ARG A 13 -4.84 7.36 -13.41
CA ARG A 13 -4.55 6.89 -14.77
C ARG A 13 -3.13 6.33 -14.81
N VAL A 14 -2.99 5.11 -15.29
CA VAL A 14 -1.69 4.49 -15.55
C VAL A 14 -1.52 4.27 -17.04
N ILE A 15 -0.45 4.84 -17.61
CA ILE A 15 -0.08 4.73 -19.02
C ILE A 15 1.21 3.92 -19.11
N LEU A 16 1.22 2.89 -19.97
CA LEU A 16 2.42 2.16 -20.34
C LEU A 16 2.79 2.50 -21.78
N GLU A 17 3.95 3.14 -21.98
CA GLU A 17 4.51 3.37 -23.33
C GLU A 17 5.07 2.07 -23.90
N GLU A 18 5.02 1.89 -25.22
CA GLU A 18 5.65 0.73 -25.87
C GLU A 18 7.16 0.69 -25.55
N PRO A 19 7.73 -0.49 -25.26
CA PRO A 19 7.14 -1.84 -25.45
C PRO A 19 6.35 -2.40 -24.23
N TRP A 20 6.16 -1.62 -23.16
CA TRP A 20 5.53 -2.09 -21.93
C TRP A 20 4.04 -2.37 -22.11
N THR A 21 3.59 -3.48 -21.53
CA THR A 21 2.18 -3.92 -21.57
C THR A 21 1.70 -4.35 -20.19
N PHE A 22 0.39 -4.28 -19.96
CA PHE A 22 -0.24 -4.95 -18.82
C PHE A 22 -0.28 -6.45 -19.09
N ARG A 23 0.22 -7.25 -18.15
CA ARG A 23 0.15 -8.70 -18.23
C ARG A 23 -1.30 -9.15 -18.18
N GLU A 24 -1.66 -10.06 -19.08
CA GLU A 24 -2.97 -10.69 -19.05
C GLU A 24 -3.10 -11.59 -17.82
N LEU A 25 -4.23 -11.48 -17.13
CA LEU A 25 -4.56 -12.32 -15.99
C LEU A 25 -5.00 -13.70 -16.46
N THR A 26 -4.59 -14.74 -15.75
CA THR A 26 -5.13 -16.09 -15.94
C THR A 26 -6.60 -16.15 -15.52
N GLU A 27 -7.33 -17.19 -15.93
CA GLU A 27 -8.73 -17.36 -15.53
C GLU A 27 -8.90 -17.50 -14.01
N GLU A 28 -7.93 -18.09 -13.32
CA GLU A 28 -7.90 -18.21 -11.86
C GLU A 28 -7.67 -16.84 -11.20
N GLN A 29 -6.73 -16.05 -11.73
CA GLN A 29 -6.51 -14.67 -11.27
C GLN A 29 -7.73 -13.78 -11.51
N LYS A 30 -8.43 -13.92 -12.65
CA LYS A 30 -9.68 -13.17 -12.91
C LYS A 30 -10.77 -13.51 -11.90
N LYS A 31 -10.93 -14.80 -11.54
CA LYS A 31 -11.87 -15.21 -10.48
C LYS A 31 -11.48 -14.63 -9.13
N LEU A 32 -10.18 -14.68 -8.78
CA LEU A 32 -9.67 -14.10 -7.54
C LEU A 32 -9.91 -12.59 -7.51
N VAL A 33 -9.59 -11.86 -8.57
CA VAL A 33 -9.83 -10.42 -8.70
C VAL A 33 -11.31 -10.06 -8.53
N ALA A 34 -12.22 -10.84 -9.12
CA ALA A 34 -13.66 -10.62 -8.97
C ALA A 34 -14.11 -10.73 -7.50
N ARG A 35 -13.59 -11.71 -6.76
CA ARG A 35 -13.85 -11.88 -5.32
C ARG A 35 -13.29 -10.72 -4.51
N LEU A 36 -12.04 -10.30 -4.78
CA LEU A 36 -11.40 -9.16 -4.12
C LEU A 36 -12.12 -7.84 -4.40
N ALA A 37 -12.57 -7.62 -5.64
CA ALA A 37 -13.35 -6.45 -6.03
C ALA A 37 -14.73 -6.42 -5.35
N ALA A 38 -15.35 -7.59 -5.13
CA ALA A 38 -16.57 -7.73 -4.34
C ALA A 38 -16.34 -7.55 -2.83
N GLY A 39 -15.10 -7.33 -2.40
CA GLY A 39 -14.75 -7.12 -1.01
C GLY A 39 -14.62 -8.40 -0.19
N GLU A 40 -14.49 -9.58 -0.85
CA GLU A 40 -14.25 -10.83 -0.16
C GLU A 40 -12.86 -10.89 0.46
N ASP A 41 -12.77 -11.46 1.65
CA ASP A 41 -11.51 -11.82 2.27
C ASP A 41 -11.04 -13.17 1.74
N VAL A 42 -10.03 -13.17 0.90
CA VAL A 42 -9.48 -14.39 0.28
C VAL A 42 -8.07 -14.74 0.76
N GLY A 43 -7.47 -13.88 1.58
CA GLY A 43 -6.08 -14.02 2.01
C GLY A 43 -5.91 -14.47 3.45
N VAL A 44 -6.96 -14.37 4.27
CA VAL A 44 -6.93 -14.67 5.71
C VAL A 44 -7.91 -15.77 6.09
N GLU A 45 -8.81 -16.14 5.15
CA GLU A 45 -9.67 -17.32 5.35
C GLU A 45 -8.80 -18.53 5.64
N SER A 46 -8.71 -18.83 6.88
CA SER A 46 -7.86 -19.87 7.41
C SER A 46 -6.39 -19.70 7.00
N VAL A 47 -5.54 -19.35 7.92
CA VAL A 47 -4.25 -20.01 7.93
C VAL A 47 -4.63 -21.47 8.11
N PRO A 48 -4.71 -22.29 7.05
CA PRO A 48 -5.00 -23.67 7.22
C PRO A 48 -3.90 -24.20 8.13
N ALA A 49 -4.22 -25.16 8.93
CA ALA A 49 -3.20 -26.02 9.53
C ALA A 49 -2.25 -26.56 8.43
N ASP A 50 -2.66 -26.51 7.16
CA ASP A 50 -1.87 -26.80 5.98
C ASP A 50 -1.44 -25.49 5.29
N ARG A 51 -0.15 -25.15 5.45
CA ARG A 51 0.53 -24.01 4.81
C ARG A 51 0.43 -24.00 3.28
N GLN A 52 0.04 -25.10 2.65
CA GLN A 52 0.06 -25.27 1.20
C GLN A 52 -1.01 -24.42 0.49
N GLU A 53 -2.20 -24.30 1.07
CA GLU A 53 -3.30 -23.55 0.47
C GLU A 53 -3.04 -22.03 0.51
N GLN A 54 -2.48 -21.53 1.62
CA GLN A 54 -2.07 -20.12 1.72
C GLN A 54 -0.90 -19.79 0.77
N LEU A 55 0.04 -20.73 0.59
CA LEU A 55 1.11 -20.57 -0.39
C LEU A 55 0.57 -20.54 -1.82
N ALA A 56 -0.43 -21.38 -2.15
CA ALA A 56 -1.06 -21.39 -3.46
C ALA A 56 -1.79 -20.06 -3.74
N VAL A 57 -2.55 -19.52 -2.78
CA VAL A 57 -3.19 -18.19 -2.90
C VAL A 57 -2.13 -17.08 -3.06
N ASN A 58 -1.10 -17.09 -2.23
CA ASN A 58 -0.02 -16.12 -2.32
C ASN A 58 0.75 -16.23 -3.64
N ASP A 59 1.02 -17.43 -4.13
CA ASP A 59 1.70 -17.65 -5.40
C ASP A 59 0.83 -17.22 -6.60
N ALA A 60 -0.50 -17.46 -6.53
CA ALA A 60 -1.44 -16.95 -7.52
C ALA A 60 -1.49 -15.41 -7.51
N LEU A 61 -1.57 -14.78 -6.33
CA LEU A 61 -1.53 -13.33 -6.16
C LEU A 61 -0.20 -12.72 -6.65
N MET A 62 0.92 -13.40 -6.41
CA MET A 62 2.25 -12.95 -6.87
C MET A 62 2.54 -13.27 -8.33
N GLY A 63 1.63 -13.99 -9.01
CA GLY A 63 1.86 -14.42 -10.39
C GLY A 63 3.02 -15.39 -10.57
N LYS A 64 3.52 -16.03 -9.50
CA LYS A 64 4.67 -16.94 -9.53
C LYS A 64 4.41 -18.23 -10.30
N GLU A 65 3.15 -18.67 -10.32
CA GLU A 65 2.74 -19.87 -11.07
C GLU A 65 2.83 -19.69 -12.59
N ASN A 66 2.92 -18.44 -13.07
CA ASN A 66 2.83 -18.14 -14.49
C ASN A 66 4.12 -18.38 -15.27
N MET A 67 5.28 -18.50 -14.60
CA MET A 67 6.55 -18.67 -15.30
C MET A 67 7.55 -19.55 -14.53
N THR A 68 7.42 -20.87 -14.65
CA THR A 68 8.45 -21.80 -14.20
C THR A 68 9.65 -21.81 -15.17
N LYS A 69 10.80 -22.31 -14.72
CA LYS A 69 11.99 -22.46 -15.57
C LYS A 69 11.71 -23.39 -16.77
N GLU A 70 10.93 -24.44 -16.56
CA GLU A 70 10.51 -25.37 -17.62
C GLU A 70 9.64 -24.61 -18.64
N LYS A 71 8.59 -23.90 -18.19
CA LYS A 71 7.71 -23.10 -19.05
C LYS A 71 8.48 -22.05 -19.82
N TRP A 72 9.42 -21.34 -19.13
CA TRP A 72 10.28 -20.37 -19.80
C TRP A 72 11.10 -20.99 -20.94
N ASN A 73 11.63 -22.19 -20.75
CA ASN A 73 12.41 -22.87 -21.77
C ASN A 73 11.61 -23.31 -22.99
N THR A 74 10.28 -23.48 -22.86
CA THR A 74 9.40 -23.82 -23.99
C THR A 74 8.98 -22.62 -24.84
N LEU A 75 9.18 -21.39 -24.33
CA LEU A 75 8.81 -20.18 -25.06
C LEU A 75 9.79 -19.90 -26.22
N ASP A 76 9.27 -19.41 -27.33
CA ASP A 76 10.06 -18.85 -28.41
C ASP A 76 10.61 -17.44 -28.05
N ALA A 77 11.40 -16.87 -28.96
CA ALA A 77 12.04 -15.57 -28.73
C ALA A 77 11.02 -14.42 -28.60
N SER A 78 9.93 -14.43 -29.38
CA SER A 78 8.88 -13.40 -29.34
C SER A 78 8.06 -13.48 -28.06
N GLN A 79 7.71 -14.71 -27.65
CA GLN A 79 7.01 -14.95 -26.39
C GLN A 79 7.85 -14.52 -25.17
N LYS A 80 9.15 -14.83 -25.18
CA LYS A 80 10.08 -14.38 -24.13
C LYS A 80 10.20 -12.85 -24.08
N ASP A 81 10.24 -12.20 -25.23
CA ASP A 81 10.30 -10.74 -25.33
C ASP A 81 9.01 -10.10 -24.83
N SER A 82 7.85 -10.60 -25.24
CA SER A 82 6.54 -10.17 -24.73
C SER A 82 6.45 -10.31 -23.22
N PHE A 83 6.90 -11.43 -22.64
CA PHE A 83 6.90 -11.62 -21.20
C PHE A 83 7.80 -10.64 -20.47
N ARG A 84 8.99 -10.33 -21.01
CA ARG A 84 9.93 -9.37 -20.42
C ARG A 84 9.37 -7.95 -20.36
N HIS A 85 8.47 -7.61 -21.27
CA HIS A 85 7.85 -6.28 -21.33
C HIS A 85 6.43 -6.25 -20.74
N SER A 86 5.95 -7.36 -20.18
CA SER A 86 4.65 -7.40 -19.50
C SER A 86 4.78 -7.24 -17.98
N LEU A 87 4.02 -6.29 -17.41
CA LEU A 87 4.02 -5.99 -15.99
C LEU A 87 2.76 -6.54 -15.32
N ASP A 88 2.95 -7.12 -14.15
CA ASP A 88 1.88 -7.72 -13.35
C ASP A 88 1.22 -6.64 -12.46
N PHE A 89 0.03 -6.19 -12.90
CA PHE A 89 -0.81 -5.24 -12.17
C PHE A 89 -1.94 -5.93 -11.40
N LEU A 90 -1.79 -7.21 -11.04
CA LEU A 90 -2.82 -7.97 -10.33
C LEU A 90 -3.34 -7.25 -9.07
N GLN A 91 -2.45 -6.69 -8.29
CA GLN A 91 -2.80 -5.96 -7.05
C GLN A 91 -3.68 -4.73 -7.30
N TYR A 92 -3.66 -4.16 -8.51
CA TYR A 92 -4.50 -3.02 -8.91
C TYR A 92 -5.81 -3.46 -9.57
N ALA A 93 -5.89 -4.70 -10.04
CA ALA A 93 -7.05 -5.18 -10.81
C ALA A 93 -8.39 -5.08 -10.06
N PRO A 94 -8.49 -5.29 -8.71
CA PRO A 94 -9.74 -5.07 -7.98
C PRO A 94 -10.22 -3.61 -7.96
N PHE A 95 -9.36 -2.67 -8.33
CA PHE A 95 -9.62 -1.23 -8.33
C PHE A 95 -9.85 -0.68 -9.74
N GLU A 96 -9.78 -1.53 -10.79
CA GLU A 96 -9.92 -1.11 -12.19
C GLU A 96 -11.33 -0.57 -12.45
N VAL A 97 -11.42 0.56 -13.15
CA VAL A 97 -12.66 1.22 -13.56
C VAL A 97 -12.59 1.58 -15.03
N SER A 98 -13.78 1.66 -15.69
CA SER A 98 -13.85 1.94 -17.13
C SER A 98 -13.78 3.43 -17.45
N GLU A 99 -14.16 4.29 -16.50
CA GLU A 99 -14.28 5.75 -16.70
C GLU A 99 -14.03 6.52 -15.40
N GLY A 100 -13.78 7.81 -15.52
CA GLY A 100 -13.61 8.76 -14.43
C GLY A 100 -12.53 9.77 -14.75
N GLU A 101 -12.65 10.99 -14.17
CA GLU A 101 -11.65 12.03 -14.31
C GLU A 101 -10.46 11.71 -13.39
N PRO A 102 -9.25 11.52 -13.93
CA PRO A 102 -8.10 11.16 -13.11
C PRO A 102 -7.61 12.33 -12.26
N LEU A 103 -7.36 12.04 -10.99
CA LEU A 103 -6.67 12.97 -10.09
C LEU A 103 -5.22 13.17 -10.54
N PHE A 104 -4.58 12.10 -11.00
CA PHE A 104 -3.24 12.17 -11.57
C PHE A 104 -3.02 11.09 -12.63
N THR A 105 -2.02 11.35 -13.48
CA THR A 105 -1.52 10.40 -14.48
C THR A 105 -0.12 9.92 -14.11
N PHE A 106 0.08 8.62 -14.11
CA PHE A 106 1.38 7.96 -14.01
C PHE A 106 1.74 7.34 -15.36
N THR A 107 2.94 7.63 -15.87
CA THR A 107 3.41 7.07 -17.13
C THR A 107 4.67 6.24 -16.93
N LEU A 108 4.66 4.97 -17.32
CA LEU A 108 5.89 4.21 -17.50
C LEU A 108 6.46 4.49 -18.88
N LYS A 109 7.64 5.08 -18.91
CA LYS A 109 8.35 5.46 -20.13
C LYS A 109 8.99 4.26 -20.83
N SER A 110 9.20 4.37 -22.12
CA SER A 110 9.82 3.34 -22.96
C SER A 110 11.30 3.07 -22.66
N GLY A 111 12.00 4.06 -22.10
CA GLY A 111 13.43 3.98 -21.84
C GLY A 111 13.92 4.88 -20.71
N PRO A 112 15.24 4.93 -20.49
CA PRO A 112 15.85 5.63 -19.38
C PRO A 112 15.71 7.15 -19.49
N LEU A 113 15.74 7.80 -18.33
CA LEU A 113 15.81 9.25 -18.21
C LEU A 113 17.17 9.75 -18.75
N ASP A 114 17.16 10.89 -19.46
CA ASP A 114 18.39 11.63 -19.71
C ASP A 114 18.87 12.29 -18.40
N THR A 115 19.99 11.80 -17.91
CA THR A 115 20.61 12.25 -16.67
C THR A 115 21.83 13.14 -16.89
N SER A 116 22.00 13.70 -18.09
CA SER A 116 23.14 14.57 -18.41
C SER A 116 23.27 15.80 -17.52
N ALA A 117 22.13 16.29 -16.99
CA ALA A 117 22.06 17.42 -16.04
C ALA A 117 22.04 16.97 -14.56
N ARG A 118 22.25 15.69 -14.23
CA ARG A 118 22.08 15.15 -12.86
C ARG A 118 22.96 15.85 -11.83
N ASP A 119 24.16 16.26 -12.19
CA ASP A 119 25.07 16.94 -11.27
C ASP A 119 24.55 18.30 -10.79
N SER A 120 23.55 18.88 -11.49
CA SER A 120 22.85 20.10 -11.08
C SER A 120 21.64 19.86 -10.18
N TRP A 121 21.25 18.60 -9.92
CA TRP A 121 20.09 18.29 -9.09
C TRP A 121 20.43 18.40 -7.61
N GLU A 122 19.57 19.05 -6.84
CA GLU A 122 19.73 19.16 -5.40
C GLU A 122 19.25 17.87 -4.72
N LYS A 123 20.16 17.12 -4.07
CA LYS A 123 19.79 15.94 -3.30
C LYS A 123 19.11 16.37 -2.00
N VAL A 124 17.84 15.98 -1.82
CA VAL A 124 16.99 16.37 -0.68
C VAL A 124 16.72 15.23 0.30
N VAL A 125 16.87 13.97 -0.14
CA VAL A 125 16.74 12.81 0.74
C VAL A 125 17.67 11.67 0.32
N SER A 126 18.16 10.91 1.30
CA SER A 126 18.94 9.70 1.12
C SER A 126 18.39 8.63 2.07
N VAL A 127 17.95 7.50 1.51
CA VAL A 127 17.58 6.31 2.26
C VAL A 127 18.45 5.18 1.76
N ASP A 128 19.52 4.89 2.48
CA ASP A 128 20.62 3.99 2.11
C ASP A 128 21.01 3.02 3.23
N THR A 129 20.18 2.90 4.27
CA THR A 129 20.43 2.02 5.41
C THR A 129 19.66 0.70 5.34
N VAL A 130 18.53 0.68 4.62
CA VAL A 130 17.66 -0.51 4.45
C VAL A 130 17.20 -0.59 3.01
N LEU A 131 17.36 -1.74 2.38
CA LEU A 131 16.87 -1.98 1.01
C LEU A 131 15.33 -2.01 0.94
N PRO A 132 14.74 -1.52 -0.15
CA PRO A 132 15.40 -0.85 -1.29
C PRO A 132 15.91 0.54 -0.93
N TYR A 133 17.09 0.93 -1.46
CA TYR A 133 17.60 2.29 -1.30
C TYR A 133 16.90 3.22 -2.29
N TYR A 134 16.74 4.49 -1.90
CA TYR A 134 16.34 5.54 -2.85
C TYR A 134 16.95 6.89 -2.47
N TYR A 135 17.19 7.69 -3.50
CA TYR A 135 17.62 9.06 -3.37
C TYR A 135 16.57 9.98 -4.00
N GLY A 136 16.22 11.05 -3.30
CA GLY A 136 15.30 12.06 -3.82
C GLY A 136 16.02 13.35 -4.13
N TYR A 137 15.59 14.01 -5.19
CA TYR A 137 16.17 15.23 -5.73
C TYR A 137 15.09 16.28 -6.00
N ALA A 138 15.41 17.55 -5.74
CA ALA A 138 14.69 18.68 -6.30
C ALA A 138 15.27 19.00 -7.69
N VAL A 139 14.41 19.11 -8.70
CA VAL A 139 14.78 19.36 -10.10
C VAL A 139 13.89 20.47 -10.64
N GLY A 140 14.28 21.73 -10.39
CA GLY A 140 13.38 22.88 -10.57
C GLY A 140 12.15 22.75 -9.68
N ASP A 141 10.95 22.85 -10.26
CA ASP A 141 9.68 22.66 -9.54
C ASP A 141 9.29 21.17 -9.39
N ASN A 142 10.02 20.27 -10.05
CA ASN A 142 9.75 18.82 -10.01
C ASN A 142 10.51 18.12 -8.89
N THR A 143 10.07 16.89 -8.57
CA THR A 143 10.84 15.97 -7.73
C THR A 143 11.21 14.73 -8.53
N ALA A 144 12.43 14.24 -8.32
CA ALA A 144 12.91 13.00 -8.91
C ALA A 144 13.37 12.03 -7.82
N TYR A 145 13.11 10.74 -8.02
CA TYR A 145 13.52 9.66 -7.15
C TYR A 145 14.30 8.62 -7.94
N GLU A 146 15.47 8.28 -7.47
CA GLU A 146 16.32 7.22 -8.01
C GLU A 146 16.24 6.00 -7.13
N PHE A 147 15.92 4.84 -7.68
CA PHE A 147 15.66 3.61 -6.92
C PHE A 147 16.73 2.54 -7.13
N PHE A 148 17.12 1.91 -6.02
CA PHE A 148 18.09 0.82 -5.97
C PHE A 148 17.49 -0.39 -5.23
N PRO A 149 16.91 -1.37 -5.94
CA PRO A 149 16.38 -2.58 -5.32
C PRO A 149 17.46 -3.48 -4.71
N ALA A 150 18.69 -3.30 -5.13
CA ALA A 150 19.90 -3.91 -4.55
C ALA A 150 21.06 -2.91 -4.60
N PRO A 151 22.13 -3.08 -3.80
CA PRO A 151 23.33 -2.26 -3.91
C PRO A 151 23.84 -2.23 -5.38
N ASP A 152 24.20 -1.06 -5.86
CA ASP A 152 24.74 -0.83 -7.21
C ASP A 152 23.81 -1.20 -8.39
N LEU A 153 22.55 -1.57 -8.11
CA LEU A 153 21.56 -1.87 -9.14
C LEU A 153 20.52 -0.73 -9.20
N CYS A 154 20.74 0.25 -10.06
CA CYS A 154 19.73 1.27 -10.34
C CYS A 154 18.57 0.66 -11.15
N ALA A 155 17.36 0.80 -10.66
CA ALA A 155 16.15 0.36 -11.38
C ALA A 155 15.57 1.43 -12.30
N GLY A 156 15.92 2.69 -12.06
CA GLY A 156 15.44 3.84 -12.84
C GLY A 156 15.07 5.03 -11.97
N PHE A 157 14.39 5.97 -12.61
CA PHE A 157 13.98 7.24 -12.01
C PHE A 157 12.47 7.44 -12.09
N PHE A 158 11.86 7.85 -11.00
CA PHE A 158 10.51 8.39 -10.99
C PHE A 158 10.61 9.92 -10.89
N VAL A 159 9.94 10.63 -11.79
CA VAL A 159 9.89 12.11 -11.81
C VAL A 159 8.43 12.53 -11.79
N GLN A 160 8.07 13.48 -10.91
CA GLN A 160 6.73 14.07 -10.87
C GLN A 160 6.80 15.59 -10.82
N ASN A 161 5.77 16.24 -11.35
CA ASN A 161 5.62 17.69 -11.25
C ASN A 161 5.23 18.14 -9.83
N ALA A 162 5.23 19.45 -9.58
CA ALA A 162 5.08 20.03 -8.24
C ALA A 162 3.76 19.68 -7.54
N ASP A 163 2.66 19.55 -8.29
CA ASP A 163 1.32 19.20 -7.77
C ASP A 163 1.01 17.70 -7.84
N ALA A 164 1.98 16.90 -8.33
CA ALA A 164 1.86 15.46 -8.55
C ALA A 164 0.71 15.04 -9.50
N SER A 165 0.17 15.96 -10.31
CA SER A 165 -0.84 15.64 -11.31
C SER A 165 -0.28 14.79 -12.46
N GLU A 166 1.03 14.92 -12.73
CA GLU A 166 1.75 14.14 -13.73
C GLU A 166 3.03 13.53 -13.13
N GLY A 167 3.20 12.24 -13.32
CA GLY A 167 4.40 11.49 -12.92
C GLY A 167 4.84 10.50 -13.98
N ALA A 168 6.14 10.27 -14.08
CA ALA A 168 6.71 9.35 -15.06
C ALA A 168 7.84 8.53 -14.46
N PHE A 169 7.80 7.22 -14.67
CA PHE A 169 8.90 6.32 -14.34
C PHE A 169 9.73 6.01 -15.60
N TYR A 170 11.02 6.23 -15.52
CA TYR A 170 12.01 5.98 -16.55
C TYR A 170 12.85 4.76 -16.16
N PRO A 171 12.59 3.57 -16.74
CA PRO A 171 13.27 2.35 -16.36
C PRO A 171 14.74 2.37 -16.77
N ALA A 172 15.61 1.81 -15.92
CA ALA A 172 16.98 1.57 -16.30
C ALA A 172 17.07 0.50 -17.39
N LYS A 173 18.09 0.61 -18.25
CA LYS A 173 18.31 -0.37 -19.33
C LYS A 173 18.53 -1.78 -18.76
N GLY A 174 17.74 -2.73 -19.23
CA GLY A 174 17.89 -4.14 -18.89
C GLY A 174 17.29 -4.54 -17.55
N ILE A 175 16.55 -3.66 -16.86
CA ILE A 175 15.82 -4.03 -15.64
C ILE A 175 14.74 -5.08 -15.95
N GLY A 176 14.66 -6.12 -15.12
CA GLY A 176 13.65 -7.17 -15.27
C GLY A 176 12.26 -6.70 -14.83
N PRO A 177 11.17 -7.28 -15.40
CA PRO A 177 9.79 -6.82 -15.15
C PRO A 177 9.37 -6.90 -13.68
N HIS A 178 9.84 -7.88 -12.92
CA HIS A 178 9.52 -8.00 -11.51
C HIS A 178 10.11 -6.84 -10.68
N LEU A 179 11.42 -6.56 -10.83
CA LEU A 179 12.06 -5.45 -10.13
C LEU A 179 11.50 -4.11 -10.57
N LEU A 180 11.21 -3.96 -11.87
CA LEU A 180 10.56 -2.76 -12.40
C LEU A 180 9.18 -2.55 -11.77
N MET A 181 8.34 -3.59 -11.69
CA MET A 181 6.99 -3.49 -11.11
C MET A 181 7.04 -3.08 -9.63
N MET A 182 8.02 -3.55 -8.87
CA MET A 182 8.23 -3.11 -7.48
C MET A 182 8.45 -1.59 -7.40
N GLN A 183 9.26 -1.02 -8.31
CA GLN A 183 9.55 0.42 -8.30
C GLN A 183 8.37 1.23 -8.86
N VAL A 184 7.69 0.74 -9.87
CA VAL A 184 6.42 1.32 -10.37
C VAL A 184 5.39 1.39 -9.25
N ASN A 185 5.23 0.31 -8.48
CA ASN A 185 4.32 0.29 -7.33
C ASN A 185 4.69 1.33 -6.26
N THR A 186 5.98 1.42 -5.90
CA THR A 186 6.47 2.41 -4.95
C THR A 186 6.25 3.84 -5.47
N SER A 187 6.51 4.08 -6.75
CA SER A 187 6.32 5.39 -7.39
C SER A 187 4.86 5.80 -7.45
N LEU A 188 3.96 4.88 -7.76
CA LEU A 188 2.50 5.11 -7.70
C LEU A 188 2.04 5.47 -6.29
N MET A 189 2.57 4.81 -5.25
CA MET A 189 2.26 5.13 -3.86
C MET A 189 2.78 6.52 -3.48
N ILE A 190 3.99 6.88 -3.90
CA ILE A 190 4.57 8.22 -3.70
C ILE A 190 3.69 9.28 -4.36
N GLN A 191 3.39 9.12 -5.66
CA GLN A 191 2.56 10.08 -6.39
C GLN A 191 1.17 10.22 -5.77
N PHE A 192 0.53 9.10 -5.40
CA PHE A 192 -0.75 9.11 -4.71
C PHE A 192 -0.70 9.92 -3.41
N THR A 193 0.34 9.72 -2.60
CA THR A 193 0.52 10.46 -1.34
C THR A 193 0.63 11.97 -1.59
N PHE A 194 1.39 12.39 -2.60
CA PHE A 194 1.53 13.80 -2.95
C PHE A 194 0.22 14.39 -3.48
N ALA A 195 -0.41 13.72 -4.44
CA ALA A 195 -1.63 14.19 -5.08
C ALA A 195 -2.82 14.29 -4.09
N THR A 196 -2.86 13.41 -3.07
CA THR A 196 -3.97 13.35 -2.12
C THR A 196 -3.71 14.09 -0.80
N ALA A 197 -2.48 14.54 -0.53
CA ALA A 197 -2.10 15.16 0.73
C ALA A 197 -3.04 16.31 1.14
N LYS A 198 -3.39 17.21 0.19
CA LYS A 198 -4.29 18.34 0.43
C LYS A 198 -5.79 18.00 0.27
N LEU A 199 -6.11 16.73 0.01
CA LEU A 199 -7.49 16.23 -0.16
C LEU A 199 -7.97 15.45 1.07
N SER A 200 -7.41 15.74 2.23
CA SER A 200 -7.76 15.11 3.50
C SER A 200 -7.63 13.58 3.48
N ALA A 201 -6.62 13.08 2.77
CA ALA A 201 -6.29 11.67 2.68
C ALA A 201 -4.84 11.42 3.13
N VAL A 202 -4.62 10.32 3.85
CA VAL A 202 -3.30 9.93 4.36
C VAL A 202 -3.14 8.42 4.36
N LEU A 203 -1.97 7.94 3.93
CA LEU A 203 -1.58 6.55 4.08
C LEU A 203 -0.96 6.33 5.46
N LEU A 204 -1.33 5.24 6.11
CA LEU A 204 -0.74 4.82 7.38
C LEU A 204 -0.05 3.46 7.27
N HIS A 205 1.10 3.31 7.89
CA HIS A 205 1.71 1.99 8.07
C HIS A 205 0.95 1.22 9.17
N ALA A 206 -0.13 0.56 8.75
CA ALA A 206 -1.09 -0.10 9.64
C ALA A 206 -1.69 -1.36 9.01
N SER A 207 -2.14 -2.28 9.85
CA SER A 207 -3.01 -3.38 9.46
C SER A 207 -4.44 -3.08 9.92
N VAL A 208 -5.45 -3.40 9.11
CA VAL A 208 -6.84 -2.99 9.32
C VAL A 208 -7.76 -4.19 9.31
N THR A 209 -8.48 -4.38 10.41
CA THR A 209 -9.60 -5.33 10.48
C THR A 209 -10.93 -4.61 10.45
N ARG A 210 -11.97 -5.27 9.90
CA ARG A 210 -13.35 -4.82 9.92
C ARG A 210 -14.19 -5.78 10.74
N TYR A 211 -14.97 -5.24 11.67
CA TYR A 211 -15.91 -6.01 12.50
C TYR A 211 -17.19 -5.20 12.72
N LYS A 212 -18.35 -5.83 12.50
CA LYS A 212 -19.66 -5.15 12.60
C LYS A 212 -19.76 -3.85 11.80
N GLY A 213 -19.19 -3.83 10.59
CA GLY A 213 -19.26 -2.70 9.67
C GLY A 213 -18.33 -1.53 9.98
N VAL A 214 -17.48 -1.60 11.01
CA VAL A 214 -16.50 -0.57 11.36
C VAL A 214 -15.08 -1.12 11.40
N ALA A 215 -14.11 -0.26 11.15
CA ALA A 215 -12.70 -0.64 11.03
C ALA A 215 -11.87 -0.31 12.27
N ASN A 216 -10.96 -1.21 12.63
CA ASN A 216 -9.95 -1.00 13.65
C ASN A 216 -8.57 -1.05 12.99
N LEU A 217 -7.76 -0.03 13.22
CA LEU A 217 -6.42 0.09 12.65
C LEU A 217 -5.38 -0.22 13.72
N PHE A 218 -4.49 -1.15 13.42
CA PHE A 218 -3.37 -1.55 14.27
C PHE A 218 -2.07 -1.03 13.65
N PHE A 219 -1.36 -0.18 14.38
CA PHE A 219 -0.12 0.45 13.91
C PHE A 219 0.97 0.40 14.98
N GLY A 220 2.19 0.71 14.58
CA GLY A 220 3.38 0.67 15.44
C GLY A 220 4.64 0.48 14.62
N VAL A 221 5.81 0.46 15.28
CA VAL A 221 7.09 0.25 14.60
C VAL A 221 7.09 -1.04 13.79
N SER A 222 7.95 -1.13 12.78
CA SER A 222 8.10 -2.39 12.03
C SER A 222 8.49 -3.52 12.98
N GLY A 223 7.86 -4.68 12.79
CA GLY A 223 8.11 -5.86 13.64
C GLY A 223 7.30 -5.92 14.95
N THR A 224 6.48 -4.93 15.31
CA THR A 224 5.64 -4.97 16.53
C THR A 224 4.53 -6.02 16.52
N GLY A 225 4.25 -6.65 15.36
CA GLY A 225 3.22 -7.69 15.28
C GLY A 225 1.87 -7.22 14.75
N LYS A 226 1.79 -6.13 13.97
CA LYS A 226 0.54 -5.62 13.37
C LYS A 226 -0.23 -6.70 12.62
N SER A 227 0.38 -7.33 11.64
CA SER A 227 -0.24 -8.43 10.85
C SER A 227 -0.58 -9.63 11.72
N THR A 228 0.25 -9.95 12.73
CA THR A 228 -0.04 -11.01 13.70
C THR A 228 -1.30 -10.70 14.50
N HIS A 229 -1.44 -9.47 15.01
CA HIS A 229 -2.61 -9.06 15.79
C HIS A 229 -3.88 -9.05 14.93
N SER A 230 -3.82 -8.56 13.68
CA SER A 230 -4.97 -8.61 12.77
C SER A 230 -5.38 -10.04 12.41
N ARG A 231 -4.41 -10.94 12.23
CA ARG A 231 -4.68 -12.38 12.06
C ARG A 231 -5.37 -12.98 13.29
N LEU A 232 -4.87 -12.68 14.49
CA LEU A 232 -5.51 -13.13 15.73
C LEU A 232 -6.94 -12.59 15.88
N TRP A 233 -7.22 -11.36 15.43
CA TRP A 233 -8.59 -10.83 15.37
C TRP A 233 -9.46 -11.66 14.45
N HIS A 234 -8.99 -11.98 13.25
CA HIS A 234 -9.72 -12.82 12.30
C HIS A 234 -10.01 -14.22 12.87
N GLU A 235 -9.02 -14.83 13.53
CA GLU A 235 -9.14 -16.16 14.13
C GLU A 235 -10.08 -16.22 15.35
N ASN A 236 -10.12 -15.16 16.19
CA ASN A 236 -10.78 -15.17 17.49
C ASN A 236 -12.07 -14.32 17.57
N VAL A 237 -12.38 -13.52 16.52
CA VAL A 237 -13.58 -12.68 16.50
C VAL A 237 -14.45 -13.08 15.32
N PRO A 238 -15.51 -13.91 15.53
CA PRO A 238 -16.39 -14.33 14.44
C PRO A 238 -17.00 -13.14 13.69
N GLY A 239 -16.90 -13.14 12.36
CA GLY A 239 -17.37 -12.06 11.49
C GLY A 239 -16.41 -10.88 11.37
N CYS A 240 -15.18 -11.02 11.86
CA CYS A 240 -14.08 -10.09 11.59
C CYS A 240 -13.39 -10.47 10.28
N ASP A 241 -13.07 -9.49 9.44
CA ASP A 241 -12.29 -9.66 8.21
C ASP A 241 -11.11 -8.69 8.13
N LEU A 242 -10.12 -9.02 7.29
CA LEU A 242 -8.98 -8.16 6.99
C LEU A 242 -9.35 -7.23 5.84
N MET A 243 -9.11 -5.93 5.97
CA MET A 243 -9.33 -4.94 4.90
C MET A 243 -8.06 -4.59 4.13
N ASN A 244 -6.97 -4.43 4.85
CA ASN A 244 -5.64 -4.12 4.28
C ASN A 244 -4.55 -4.48 5.32
N ASP A 245 -3.37 -4.84 4.83
CA ASP A 245 -2.22 -5.15 5.68
C ASP A 245 -0.99 -4.44 5.13
N ASP A 246 -0.75 -3.22 5.55
CA ASP A 246 0.46 -2.40 5.41
C ASP A 246 0.20 -0.90 5.14
N ASN A 247 -0.50 -0.53 4.03
CA ASN A 247 -0.70 0.89 3.67
C ASN A 247 -2.17 1.21 3.32
N PRO A 248 -3.10 1.10 4.29
CA PRO A 248 -4.46 1.59 4.13
C PRO A 248 -4.50 3.11 3.96
N VAL A 249 -5.54 3.60 3.28
CA VAL A 249 -5.79 5.02 3.13
C VAL A 249 -6.87 5.46 4.10
N ILE A 250 -6.59 6.43 4.98
CA ILE A 250 -7.62 7.13 5.74
C ILE A 250 -8.03 8.39 4.98
N ARG A 251 -9.34 8.66 4.93
CA ARG A 251 -9.89 9.90 4.40
C ARG A 251 -10.89 10.53 5.36
N ILE A 252 -10.89 11.85 5.40
CA ILE A 252 -11.97 12.63 5.99
C ILE A 252 -12.95 12.96 4.85
N THR A 253 -14.17 12.46 4.97
CA THR A 253 -15.24 12.65 3.99
C THR A 253 -16.41 13.40 4.65
N PRO A 254 -17.39 13.92 3.89
CA PRO A 254 -18.59 14.52 4.47
C PRO A 254 -19.36 13.59 5.41
N GLU A 255 -19.28 12.26 5.19
CA GLU A 255 -19.94 11.24 6.01
C GLU A 255 -19.12 10.87 7.25
N GLY A 256 -17.89 11.38 7.39
CA GLY A 256 -17.00 11.10 8.51
C GLY A 256 -15.62 10.54 8.10
N ILE A 257 -14.90 10.02 9.07
CA ILE A 257 -13.55 9.46 8.86
C ILE A 257 -13.69 8.00 8.46
N LYS A 258 -13.22 7.67 7.26
CA LYS A 258 -13.24 6.32 6.69
C LYS A 258 -11.83 5.82 6.43
N VAL A 259 -11.68 4.51 6.46
CA VAL A 259 -10.47 3.82 5.97
C VAL A 259 -10.84 2.95 4.77
N TYR A 260 -9.91 2.88 3.83
CA TYR A 260 -10.05 2.18 2.57
C TYR A 260 -8.98 1.11 2.44
N GLY A 261 -9.36 -0.06 1.90
CA GLY A 261 -8.42 -1.00 1.35
C GLY A 261 -7.72 -0.41 0.13
N GLY A 262 -6.60 -0.99 -0.25
CA GLY A 262 -5.78 -0.46 -1.33
C GLY A 262 -4.90 -1.51 -1.99
N PRO A 263 -4.21 -1.14 -3.07
CA PRO A 263 -3.30 -2.05 -3.77
C PRO A 263 -1.96 -2.25 -3.03
N TRP A 264 -1.70 -1.47 -1.99
CA TRP A 264 -0.45 -1.51 -1.24
C TRP A 264 -0.62 -2.38 0.01
N SER A 265 -0.17 -3.62 -0.08
CA SER A 265 -0.22 -4.61 1.00
C SER A 265 1.18 -5.11 1.34
N GLY A 266 1.38 -5.56 2.57
CA GLY A 266 2.64 -6.08 3.08
C GLY A 266 2.82 -7.58 2.86
N LYS A 267 3.19 -8.28 3.94
CA LYS A 267 3.44 -9.73 3.90
C LYS A 267 2.16 -10.55 3.66
N THR A 268 1.03 -10.07 4.16
CA THR A 268 -0.28 -10.62 3.88
C THR A 268 -0.86 -9.90 2.67
N LEU A 269 -0.98 -10.60 1.56
CA LEU A 269 -1.48 -10.03 0.32
C LEU A 269 -2.99 -9.81 0.44
N CYS A 270 -3.40 -8.55 0.59
CA CYS A 270 -4.79 -8.16 0.80
C CYS A 270 -5.13 -6.94 -0.06
N TYR A 271 -5.65 -7.20 -1.26
CA TYR A 271 -5.96 -6.18 -2.27
C TYR A 271 -7.49 -6.07 -2.43
N ARG A 272 -8.15 -5.47 -1.46
CA ARG A 272 -9.62 -5.41 -1.40
C ARG A 272 -10.13 -4.01 -1.65
N ASN A 273 -11.09 -3.87 -2.55
CA ASN A 273 -11.78 -2.60 -2.82
C ASN A 273 -12.95 -2.42 -1.83
N VAL A 274 -12.60 -2.14 -0.58
CA VAL A 274 -13.56 -1.98 0.52
C VAL A 274 -13.30 -0.71 1.30
N GLU A 275 -14.35 -0.18 1.96
CA GLU A 275 -14.25 0.93 2.89
C GLU A 275 -15.04 0.66 4.17
N ALA A 276 -14.67 1.33 5.26
CA ALA A 276 -15.46 1.33 6.50
C ALA A 276 -15.19 2.59 7.33
N PRO A 277 -16.18 3.04 8.13
CA PRO A 277 -15.94 4.07 9.14
C PRO A 277 -14.88 3.61 10.15
N VAL A 278 -13.99 4.50 10.54
CA VAL A 278 -12.95 4.18 11.53
C VAL A 278 -13.54 4.15 12.93
N ASN A 279 -13.40 3.01 13.62
CA ASN A 279 -13.82 2.83 15.01
C ASN A 279 -12.73 3.23 16.00
N ALA A 280 -11.53 2.68 15.80
CA ALA A 280 -10.42 2.87 16.73
C ALA A 280 -9.07 2.81 16.01
N LEU A 281 -8.12 3.54 16.58
CA LEU A 281 -6.72 3.55 16.24
C LEU A 281 -5.96 2.92 17.40
N VAL A 282 -5.24 1.84 17.19
CA VAL A 282 -4.58 1.07 18.25
C VAL A 282 -3.10 0.95 17.95
N ARG A 283 -2.28 1.68 18.72
CA ARG A 283 -0.84 1.52 18.69
C ARG A 283 -0.44 0.26 19.45
N LEU A 284 0.29 -0.63 18.81
CA LEU A 284 0.79 -1.86 19.41
C LEU A 284 2.18 -1.65 20.01
N GLU A 285 2.39 -2.20 21.19
CA GLU A 285 3.69 -2.32 21.86
C GLU A 285 3.86 -3.75 22.38
N GLN A 286 5.01 -4.37 22.14
CA GLN A 286 5.31 -5.69 22.68
C GLN A 286 5.56 -5.59 24.19
N ALA A 287 4.86 -6.41 24.98
CA ALA A 287 4.97 -6.47 26.42
C ALA A 287 4.74 -7.88 26.94
N PRO A 288 5.19 -8.24 28.17
CA PRO A 288 4.94 -9.54 28.77
C PRO A 288 3.53 -9.66 29.41
N HIS A 289 2.62 -8.79 29.06
CA HIS A 289 1.25 -8.72 29.57
C HIS A 289 0.33 -8.06 28.53
N ASN A 290 -0.98 -8.20 28.68
CA ASN A 290 -1.99 -7.55 27.88
C ASN A 290 -2.64 -6.39 28.66
N LYS A 291 -2.45 -5.16 28.21
CA LYS A 291 -3.02 -3.97 28.83
C LYS A 291 -3.29 -2.89 27.77
N ILE A 292 -4.50 -2.35 27.77
CA ILE A 292 -4.87 -1.26 26.88
C ILE A 292 -5.17 0.02 27.66
N ARG A 293 -4.68 1.14 27.16
CA ARG A 293 -4.97 2.47 27.68
C ARG A 293 -5.33 3.44 26.57
N LYS A 294 -6.21 4.39 26.84
CA LYS A 294 -6.56 5.44 25.89
C LYS A 294 -5.40 6.44 25.78
N LEU A 295 -5.08 6.84 24.56
CA LEU A 295 -4.18 7.96 24.26
C LEU A 295 -5.01 9.21 24.01
N THR A 296 -4.58 10.35 24.47
CA THR A 296 -5.27 11.63 24.31
C THR A 296 -4.33 12.75 23.89
N GLY A 297 -4.88 13.77 23.21
CA GLY A 297 -4.15 14.96 22.83
C GLY A 297 -2.85 14.64 22.07
N LEU A 298 -1.74 15.20 22.54
CA LEU A 298 -0.43 15.07 21.90
C LEU A 298 0.05 13.61 21.77
N GLN A 299 -0.33 12.72 22.69
CA GLN A 299 0.08 11.31 22.60
C GLN A 299 -0.57 10.61 21.40
N ALA A 300 -1.86 10.85 21.16
CA ALA A 300 -2.58 10.30 20.01
C ALA A 300 -2.01 10.86 18.70
N TYR A 301 -1.86 12.18 18.63
CA TYR A 301 -1.30 12.86 17.46
C TYR A 301 0.12 12.37 17.13
N ALA A 302 1.03 12.37 18.08
CA ALA A 302 2.41 11.94 17.88
C ALA A 302 2.51 10.48 17.43
N SER A 303 1.64 9.61 17.99
CA SER A 303 1.57 8.21 17.60
C SER A 303 1.13 8.04 16.14
N LEU A 304 0.14 8.81 15.70
CA LEU A 304 -0.35 8.79 14.31
C LEU A 304 0.66 9.37 13.32
N VAL A 305 1.26 10.52 13.63
CA VAL A 305 2.32 11.12 12.79
C VAL A 305 3.45 10.12 12.56
N ALA A 306 3.84 9.35 13.59
CA ALA A 306 4.88 8.35 13.46
C ALA A 306 4.49 7.19 12.52
N ALA A 307 3.19 6.91 12.38
CA ALA A 307 2.66 5.85 11.53
C ALA A 307 2.36 6.30 10.08
N VAL A 308 2.48 7.58 9.76
CA VAL A 308 2.22 8.08 8.40
C VAL A 308 3.24 7.51 7.42
N SER A 309 2.75 6.82 6.38
CA SER A 309 3.52 6.34 5.24
C SER A 309 3.66 7.47 4.21
N SER A 310 4.52 8.43 4.49
CA SER A 310 4.71 9.59 3.61
C SER A 310 6.15 10.07 3.58
N ILE A 311 6.44 10.80 2.52
CA ILE A 311 7.73 11.47 2.32
C ILE A 311 7.74 12.76 3.13
N ARG A 312 8.46 12.78 4.24
CA ARG A 312 8.43 13.85 5.24
C ARG A 312 9.32 15.05 4.92
N TRP A 313 10.19 14.93 3.93
CA TRP A 313 11.10 16.02 3.56
C TRP A 313 10.43 17.14 2.75
N ASN A 314 9.27 16.88 2.13
CA ASN A 314 8.57 17.87 1.32
C ASN A 314 7.56 18.65 2.16
N PRO A 315 7.81 19.96 2.44
CA PRO A 315 6.92 20.79 3.26
C PRO A 315 5.49 20.86 2.69
N GLY A 316 5.34 21.00 1.36
CA GLY A 316 4.03 21.12 0.72
C GLY A 316 3.14 19.89 0.88
N VAL A 317 3.74 18.70 0.98
CA VAL A 317 3.03 17.46 1.32
C VAL A 317 2.65 17.45 2.79
N MET A 318 3.58 17.84 3.67
CA MET A 318 3.31 17.86 5.11
C MET A 318 2.26 18.90 5.51
N ASP A 319 2.16 20.03 4.81
CA ASP A 319 1.11 21.03 4.98
C ASP A 319 -0.31 20.46 4.76
N GLY A 320 -0.47 19.44 3.93
CA GLY A 320 -1.73 18.73 3.75
C GLY A 320 -1.94 17.58 4.74
N ILE A 321 -0.88 16.83 5.05
CA ILE A 321 -0.93 15.66 5.93
C ILE A 321 -1.17 16.06 7.38
N VAL A 322 -0.47 17.08 7.90
CA VAL A 322 -0.53 17.50 9.32
C VAL A 322 -1.95 17.81 9.75
N PRO A 323 -2.74 18.67 9.05
CA PRO A 323 -4.12 18.95 9.44
C PRO A 323 -5.01 17.69 9.39
N THR A 324 -4.79 16.81 8.43
CA THR A 324 -5.55 15.56 8.31
C THR A 324 -5.29 14.64 9.51
N VAL A 325 -4.02 14.44 9.88
CA VAL A 325 -3.64 13.62 11.04
C VAL A 325 -4.13 14.23 12.35
N GLU A 326 -4.07 15.55 12.49
CA GLU A 326 -4.62 16.27 13.63
C GLU A 326 -6.13 16.02 13.77
N ALA A 327 -6.89 16.23 12.71
CA ALA A 327 -8.33 16.02 12.71
C ALA A 327 -8.70 14.54 13.00
N VAL A 328 -7.97 13.58 12.43
CA VAL A 328 -8.16 12.14 12.72
C VAL A 328 -7.89 11.85 14.19
N SER A 329 -6.77 12.38 14.76
CA SER A 329 -6.39 12.14 16.16
C SER A 329 -7.37 12.74 17.18
N MET A 330 -8.07 13.81 16.81
CA MET A 330 -9.07 14.46 17.64
C MET A 330 -10.44 13.77 17.60
N ASN A 331 -10.80 13.16 16.48
CA ASN A 331 -12.15 12.65 16.24
C ASN A 331 -12.25 11.12 16.32
N VAL A 332 -11.13 10.39 16.26
CA VAL A 332 -11.13 8.92 16.37
C VAL A 332 -10.45 8.51 17.67
N PRO A 333 -11.09 7.64 18.50
CA PRO A 333 -10.46 7.11 19.70
C PRO A 333 -9.13 6.42 19.39
N CYS A 334 -8.07 6.85 20.09
CA CYS A 334 -6.73 6.28 19.95
C CYS A 334 -6.32 5.57 21.24
N TYR A 335 -5.71 4.39 21.10
CA TYR A 335 -5.28 3.56 22.23
C TYR A 335 -3.84 3.10 22.04
N CYS A 336 -3.20 2.74 23.16
CA CYS A 336 -1.98 1.93 23.18
C CYS A 336 -2.31 0.58 23.79
N LEU A 337 -2.01 -0.48 23.07
CA LEU A 337 -2.12 -1.86 23.52
C LEU A 337 -0.71 -2.42 23.72
N GLU A 338 -0.33 -2.59 24.97
CA GLU A 338 0.81 -3.39 25.39
C GLU A 338 0.38 -4.85 25.39
N CYS A 339 0.99 -5.72 24.54
CA CYS A 339 0.44 -7.06 24.36
C CYS A 339 1.44 -8.16 24.03
N LEU A 340 1.02 -9.37 24.36
CA LEU A 340 1.50 -10.64 23.84
C LEU A 340 0.81 -10.99 22.51
N PRO A 341 1.38 -11.85 21.67
CA PRO A 341 0.73 -12.32 20.44
C PRO A 341 -0.24 -13.49 20.70
N ASP A 342 -1.30 -13.24 21.48
CA ASP A 342 -2.28 -14.25 21.91
C ASP A 342 -3.74 -13.79 21.80
N ALA A 343 -4.68 -14.70 22.04
CA ALA A 343 -6.12 -14.43 22.00
C ALA A 343 -6.59 -13.46 23.10
N ASP A 344 -5.94 -13.46 24.27
CA ASP A 344 -6.27 -12.57 25.38
C ASP A 344 -5.98 -11.09 25.02
N ALA A 345 -4.93 -10.84 24.21
CA ALA A 345 -4.67 -9.51 23.66
C ALA A 345 -5.83 -9.02 22.78
N VAL A 346 -6.42 -9.92 21.97
CA VAL A 346 -7.59 -9.58 21.13
C VAL A 346 -8.80 -9.26 22.02
N GLU A 347 -9.07 -10.08 23.02
CA GLU A 347 -10.20 -9.86 23.92
C GLU A 347 -10.05 -8.57 24.73
N THR A 348 -8.86 -8.33 25.28
CA THR A 348 -8.51 -7.10 25.99
C THR A 348 -8.73 -5.87 25.11
N CYS A 349 -8.28 -5.92 23.85
CA CYS A 349 -8.45 -4.86 22.87
C CYS A 349 -9.93 -4.66 22.53
N LYS A 350 -10.62 -5.72 22.12
CA LYS A 350 -12.03 -5.70 21.70
C LYS A 350 -12.94 -5.14 22.78
N ASN A 351 -12.81 -5.64 24.01
CA ASN A 351 -13.63 -5.18 25.14
C ASN A 351 -13.48 -3.67 25.35
N LYS A 352 -12.27 -3.13 25.22
CA LYS A 352 -12.03 -1.70 25.41
C LYS A 352 -12.53 -0.82 24.27
N ILE A 353 -12.25 -1.20 23.01
CA ILE A 353 -12.62 -0.34 21.86
C ILE A 353 -14.10 -0.40 21.52
N TYR A 354 -14.84 -1.39 22.05
CA TYR A 354 -16.29 -1.52 21.88
C TYR A 354 -17.09 -1.26 23.17
N GLU A 355 -16.43 -0.90 24.28
CA GLU A 355 -17.04 -0.71 25.62
C GLU A 355 -18.29 0.21 25.62
N ASN A 356 -18.33 1.23 24.76
CA ASN A 356 -19.41 2.21 24.69
C ASN A 356 -20.23 2.12 23.38
N ARG A 357 -20.14 1.03 22.65
CA ARG A 357 -20.89 0.82 21.41
C ARG A 357 -21.94 -0.27 21.58
N ASN A 358 -23.22 0.11 21.46
CA ASN A 358 -24.32 -0.82 21.25
C ASN A 358 -24.30 -1.29 19.78
N LEU A 359 -23.40 -2.22 19.45
CA LEU A 359 -23.25 -2.80 18.09
C LEU A 359 -23.84 -4.22 18.04
#